data_b5c3908858e6ce18e194fc34486614df
#
_entry.id   b5c3908858e6ce18e194fc34486614df
#
_cell.length_a   1.000
_cell.length_b   1.000
_cell.length_c   1.000
_cell.angle_alpha   90.00
_cell.angle_beta   90.00
_cell.angle_gamma   90.00
#
_symmetry.space_group_name_H-M   'P 1'
#
loop_
_entity.id
_entity.type
_entity.pdbx_description
1 polymer ?
#
loop_
_entity_poly.entity_id
_entity_poly.type
_entity_poly.pdbx_seq_one_letter_code
_entity_poly.pdbx_strand_id
1 'polypeptide(L)'
;MRPLFHPSVEDVTVEAILHALSDPFRVAIFLELEGSHASQICADFLSISETRTNKSSVSRHLKVLREAGLVRGERRGVEMYNTSRCLEINKRFPGLLASIVAAHAVQLRSKSRTSARKRKPISQKARDSSSS
;
A
#
# COMPACT_ATOMS: atom_id res chain seq x y z
N MET A 1 -17.71 -21.51 8.15
CA MET A 1 -17.00 -20.26 7.88
C MET A 1 -17.47 -19.68 6.57
N ARG A 2 -17.79 -18.39 6.54
CA ARG A 2 -18.20 -17.75 5.29
C ARG A 2 -17.01 -17.66 4.35
N PRO A 3 -17.19 -17.99 3.05
CA PRO A 3 -16.13 -17.77 2.10
C PRO A 3 -15.82 -16.28 1.96
N LEU A 4 -14.57 -15.95 1.70
CA LEU A 4 -14.16 -14.57 1.48
C LEU A 4 -14.72 -14.08 0.13
N PHE A 5 -15.22 -12.84 0.12
CA PHE A 5 -15.70 -12.24 -1.12
C PHE A 5 -14.53 -11.80 -1.99
N HIS A 6 -14.54 -12.29 -3.22
CA HIS A 6 -13.60 -11.88 -4.27
C HIS A 6 -14.41 -11.59 -5.52
N PRO A 7 -14.44 -10.34 -6.01
CA PRO A 7 -15.11 -10.09 -7.28
C PRO A 7 -14.35 -10.80 -8.42
N SER A 8 -15.10 -11.26 -9.41
CA SER A 8 -14.47 -11.73 -10.64
C SER A 8 -13.80 -10.54 -11.32
N VAL A 9 -12.80 -10.78 -12.16
CA VAL A 9 -12.09 -9.69 -12.84
C VAL A 9 -13.04 -8.86 -13.70
N GLU A 10 -14.09 -9.46 -14.25
CA GLU A 10 -15.10 -8.77 -15.05
C GLU A 10 -15.96 -7.81 -14.23
N ASP A 11 -16.10 -8.07 -12.94
CA ASP A 11 -16.88 -7.23 -12.03
C ASP A 11 -16.07 -6.13 -11.35
N VAL A 12 -14.76 -6.16 -11.49
CA VAL A 12 -13.89 -5.12 -10.95
C VAL A 12 -14.09 -3.81 -11.73
N THR A 13 -14.24 -2.71 -11.00
CA THR A 13 -14.41 -1.38 -11.59
C THR A 13 -13.20 -0.49 -11.32
N VAL A 14 -12.98 0.47 -12.21
CA VAL A 14 -11.92 1.49 -12.03
C VAL A 14 -12.20 2.29 -10.75
N GLU A 15 -13.47 2.62 -10.50
CA GLU A 15 -13.87 3.41 -9.33
C GLU A 15 -13.56 2.67 -8.03
N ALA A 16 -13.78 1.37 -7.97
CA ALA A 16 -13.45 0.56 -6.80
C ALA A 16 -11.93 0.52 -6.57
N ILE A 17 -11.15 0.39 -7.63
CA ILE A 17 -9.68 0.43 -7.56
C ILE A 17 -9.22 1.79 -7.04
N LEU A 18 -9.75 2.88 -7.59
CA LEU A 18 -9.39 4.24 -7.15
C LEU A 18 -9.75 4.46 -5.69
N HIS A 19 -10.92 4.00 -5.26
CA HIS A 19 -11.32 4.08 -3.86
C HIS A 19 -10.35 3.31 -2.95
N ALA A 20 -10.04 2.08 -3.30
CA ALA A 20 -9.14 1.25 -2.50
C ALA A 20 -7.75 1.86 -2.40
N LEU A 21 -7.25 2.48 -3.46
CA LEU A 21 -5.93 3.10 -3.50
C LEU A 21 -5.94 4.59 -3.13
N SER A 22 -7.05 5.10 -2.60
CA SER A 22 -7.15 6.48 -2.12
C SER A 22 -6.53 6.68 -0.73
N ASP A 23 -6.16 5.61 -0.07
CA ASP A 23 -5.51 5.65 1.25
C ASP A 23 -4.04 5.27 1.10
N PRO A 24 -3.09 6.11 1.58
CA PRO A 24 -1.66 5.82 1.40
C PRO A 24 -1.20 4.54 2.07
N PHE A 25 -1.81 4.15 3.18
CA PHE A 25 -1.46 2.88 3.82
C PHE A 25 -1.89 1.68 2.97
N ARG A 26 -3.05 1.77 2.33
CA ARG A 26 -3.50 0.71 1.41
C ARG A 26 -2.60 0.61 0.18
N VAL A 27 -2.13 1.75 -0.33
CA VAL A 27 -1.15 1.73 -1.42
C VAL A 27 0.13 1.03 -0.96
N ALA A 28 0.61 1.32 0.26
CA ALA A 28 1.80 0.68 0.82
C ALA A 28 1.63 -0.83 0.94
N ILE A 29 0.47 -1.30 1.43
CA ILE A 29 0.16 -2.73 1.50
C ILE A 29 0.21 -3.37 0.10
N PHE A 30 -0.43 -2.73 -0.86
CA PHE A 30 -0.49 -3.24 -2.24
C PHE A 30 0.90 -3.34 -2.85
N LEU A 31 1.73 -2.32 -2.66
CA LEU A 31 3.11 -2.32 -3.14
C LEU A 31 3.94 -3.43 -2.51
N GLU A 32 3.76 -3.65 -1.22
CA GLU A 32 4.45 -4.72 -0.50
C GLU A 32 4.07 -6.09 -1.07
N LEU A 33 2.78 -6.31 -1.34
CA LEU A 33 2.30 -7.55 -1.94
C LEU A 33 2.81 -7.74 -3.36
N GLU A 34 2.85 -6.66 -4.14
CA GLU A 34 3.33 -6.70 -5.52
C GLU A 34 4.83 -6.96 -5.59
N GLY A 35 5.60 -6.41 -4.66
CA GLY A 35 7.04 -6.61 -4.56
C GLY A 35 7.44 -7.98 -4.03
N SER A 36 6.53 -8.68 -3.37
CA SER A 36 6.79 -10.01 -2.81
C SER A 36 6.16 -11.08 -3.68
N HIS A 37 6.90 -12.12 -4.00
CA HIS A 37 6.37 -13.26 -4.73
C HIS A 37 5.72 -14.30 -3.81
N ALA A 38 5.80 -14.09 -2.50
CA ALA A 38 5.20 -14.95 -1.49
C ALA A 38 3.94 -14.30 -0.93
N SER A 39 2.99 -15.13 -0.49
CA SER A 39 1.81 -14.64 0.22
C SER A 39 2.20 -14.06 1.58
N GLN A 40 1.47 -13.06 2.05
CA GLN A 40 1.76 -12.37 3.31
C GLN A 40 0.53 -12.34 4.23
N ILE A 41 0.80 -12.34 5.53
CA ILE A 41 -0.24 -12.27 6.57
C ILE A 41 -0.31 -10.86 7.14
N CYS A 42 -1.36 -10.57 7.91
CA CYS A 42 -1.57 -9.24 8.53
C CYS A 42 -0.34 -8.74 9.29
N ALA A 43 0.34 -9.63 10.02
CA ALA A 43 1.50 -9.26 10.82
C ALA A 43 2.63 -8.63 9.99
N ASP A 44 2.75 -9.03 8.73
CA ASP A 44 3.79 -8.54 7.83
C ASP A 44 3.63 -7.06 7.48
N PHE A 45 2.42 -6.50 7.68
CA PHE A 45 2.11 -5.12 7.33
C PHE A 45 2.07 -4.16 8.51
N LEU A 46 2.32 -4.63 9.73
CA LEU A 46 2.18 -3.80 10.93
C LEU A 46 3.18 -2.64 10.98
N SER A 47 4.30 -2.76 10.32
CA SER A 47 5.37 -1.77 10.36
C SER A 47 5.87 -1.33 8.97
N ILE A 48 5.03 -1.42 7.95
CA ILE A 48 5.42 -0.98 6.59
C ILE A 48 5.39 0.53 6.42
N SER A 49 4.78 1.26 7.34
CA SER A 49 4.78 2.72 7.37
C SER A 49 5.56 3.21 8.58
N GLU A 50 5.85 4.50 8.62
CA GLU A 50 6.56 5.13 9.74
C GLU A 50 5.82 4.93 11.06
N THR A 51 4.49 4.92 11.02
CA THR A 51 3.66 4.71 12.20
C THR A 51 3.22 3.26 12.25
N ARG A 52 3.59 2.57 13.33
CA ARG A 52 3.13 1.19 13.54
C ARG A 52 1.62 1.18 13.73
N THR A 53 0.95 0.26 13.05
CA THR A 53 -0.50 0.09 13.15
C THR A 53 -0.84 -1.25 13.81
N ASN A 54 -2.11 -1.50 14.09
CA ASN A 54 -2.56 -2.74 14.69
C ASN A 54 -3.20 -3.68 13.68
N LYS A 55 -3.37 -4.94 14.06
CA LYS A 55 -3.93 -5.97 13.17
C LYS A 55 -5.34 -5.66 12.70
N SER A 56 -6.16 -5.05 13.53
CA SER A 56 -7.54 -4.68 13.16
C SER A 56 -7.57 -3.69 12.01
N SER A 57 -6.71 -2.68 12.05
CA SER A 57 -6.61 -1.69 10.98
C SER A 57 -6.10 -2.31 9.69
N VAL A 58 -5.05 -3.14 9.77
CA VAL A 58 -4.51 -3.85 8.61
C VAL A 58 -5.58 -4.75 7.99
N SER A 59 -6.31 -5.49 8.83
CA SER A 59 -7.37 -6.39 8.39
C SER A 59 -8.46 -5.63 7.61
N ARG A 60 -8.85 -4.44 8.08
CA ARG A 60 -9.83 -3.60 7.39
C ARG A 60 -9.30 -3.11 6.05
N HIS A 61 -8.04 -2.69 6.00
CA HIS A 61 -7.42 -2.25 4.75
C HIS A 61 -7.34 -3.39 3.75
N LEU A 62 -6.96 -4.58 4.19
CA LEU A 62 -6.92 -5.76 3.32
C LEU A 62 -8.31 -6.13 2.81
N LYS A 63 -9.35 -5.98 3.64
CA LYS A 63 -10.73 -6.21 3.22
C LYS A 63 -11.14 -5.26 2.09
N VAL A 64 -10.82 -3.97 2.22
CA VAL A 64 -11.11 -2.98 1.16
C VAL A 64 -10.40 -3.35 -0.13
N LEU A 65 -9.11 -3.70 -0.05
CA LEU A 65 -8.33 -4.12 -1.22
C LEU A 65 -8.90 -5.39 -1.86
N ARG A 66 -9.31 -6.35 -1.06
CA ARG A 66 -9.88 -7.61 -1.53
C ARG A 66 -11.21 -7.39 -2.22
N GLU A 67 -12.10 -6.59 -1.63
CA GLU A 67 -13.41 -6.28 -2.21
C GLU A 67 -13.30 -5.48 -3.51
N ALA A 68 -12.24 -4.70 -3.65
CA ALA A 68 -11.96 -3.97 -4.89
C ALA A 68 -11.37 -4.86 -5.99
N GLY A 69 -10.97 -6.08 -5.66
CA GLY A 69 -10.39 -7.01 -6.62
C GLY A 69 -8.88 -6.93 -6.77
N LEU A 70 -8.20 -6.20 -5.88
CA LEU A 70 -6.75 -6.02 -5.95
C LEU A 70 -5.96 -7.09 -5.22
N VAL A 71 -6.58 -7.74 -4.23
CA VAL A 71 -5.93 -8.71 -3.35
C VAL A 71 -6.78 -9.96 -3.25
N ARG A 72 -6.11 -11.11 -3.25
CA ARG A 72 -6.72 -12.40 -2.99
C ARG A 72 -6.33 -12.84 -1.59
N GLY A 73 -7.32 -13.20 -0.77
CA GLY A 73 -7.09 -13.75 0.56
C GLY A 73 -7.42 -15.23 0.60
N GLU A 74 -6.64 -16.00 1.32
CA GLU A 74 -6.88 -17.43 1.53
C GLU A 74 -6.66 -17.75 3.00
N ARG A 75 -7.66 -18.35 3.64
CA ARG A 75 -7.54 -18.80 5.02
C ARG A 75 -6.81 -20.14 5.08
N ARG A 76 -5.79 -20.20 5.95
CA ARG A 76 -5.07 -21.43 6.25
C ARG A 76 -4.91 -21.48 7.78
N GLY A 77 -5.71 -22.32 8.45
CA GLY A 77 -5.74 -22.34 9.90
C GLY A 77 -6.25 -21.02 10.47
N VAL A 78 -5.47 -20.41 11.35
CA VAL A 78 -5.83 -19.12 12.00
C VAL A 78 -5.37 -17.90 11.22
N GLU A 79 -4.58 -18.11 10.16
CA GLU A 79 -4.00 -17.00 9.38
C GLU A 79 -4.69 -16.80 8.05
N MET A 80 -4.73 -15.56 7.61
CA MET A 80 -5.18 -15.18 6.28
C MET A 80 -3.95 -14.83 5.43
N TYR A 81 -3.74 -15.57 4.34
CA TYR A 81 -2.64 -15.32 3.42
C TYR A 81 -3.14 -14.46 2.26
N ASN A 82 -2.40 -13.41 1.95
CA ASN A 82 -2.79 -12.40 0.98
C ASN A 82 -1.80 -12.34 -0.17
N THR A 83 -2.31 -12.25 -1.39
CA THR A 83 -1.52 -12.11 -2.61
C THR A 83 -2.13 -11.03 -3.50
N SER A 84 -1.30 -10.42 -4.35
CA SER A 84 -1.74 -9.41 -5.31
C SER A 84 -2.45 -10.07 -6.51
N ARG A 85 -3.48 -9.39 -7.01
CA ARG A 85 -4.16 -9.78 -8.26
C ARG A 85 -3.77 -8.87 -9.42
N CYS A 86 -2.63 -8.22 -9.33
CA CYS A 86 -2.22 -7.22 -10.33
C CYS A 86 -2.15 -7.78 -11.75
N LEU A 87 -1.80 -9.06 -11.93
CA LEU A 87 -1.77 -9.66 -13.27
C LEU A 87 -3.14 -9.66 -13.94
N GLU A 88 -4.18 -10.03 -13.21
CA GLU A 88 -5.57 -10.04 -13.72
C GLU A 88 -6.04 -8.62 -14.03
N ILE A 89 -5.74 -7.69 -13.12
CA ILE A 89 -6.15 -6.28 -13.27
C ILE A 89 -5.42 -5.64 -14.45
N ASN A 90 -4.14 -5.93 -14.62
CA ASN A 90 -3.34 -5.38 -15.72
C ASN A 90 -3.83 -5.87 -17.09
N LYS A 91 -4.36 -7.09 -17.16
CA LYS A 91 -4.95 -7.60 -18.39
C LYS A 91 -6.22 -6.83 -18.78
N ARG A 92 -7.05 -6.52 -17.80
CA ARG A 92 -8.33 -5.82 -18.04
C ARG A 92 -8.13 -4.32 -18.19
N PHE A 93 -7.31 -3.71 -17.36
CA PHE A 93 -7.06 -2.25 -17.34
C PHE A 93 -5.57 -1.98 -17.52
N PRO A 94 -5.03 -2.14 -18.75
CA PRO A 94 -3.59 -1.95 -18.96
C PRO A 94 -3.12 -0.55 -18.58
N GLY A 95 -2.07 -0.47 -17.78
CA GLY A 95 -1.45 0.79 -17.39
C GLY A 95 -2.07 1.51 -16.20
N LEU A 96 -3.27 1.13 -15.76
CA LEU A 96 -3.93 1.82 -14.64
C LEU A 96 -3.13 1.74 -13.35
N LEU A 97 -2.80 0.53 -12.89
CA LEU A 97 -2.06 0.33 -11.65
C LEU A 97 -0.64 0.91 -11.76
N ALA A 98 0.02 0.71 -12.87
CA ALA A 98 1.36 1.23 -13.10
C ALA A 98 1.40 2.75 -13.00
N SER A 99 0.39 3.44 -13.55
CA SER A 99 0.29 4.90 -13.48
C SER A 99 0.07 5.39 -12.06
N ILE A 100 -0.80 4.73 -11.30
CA ILE A 100 -1.07 5.09 -9.90
C ILE A 100 0.19 4.89 -9.05
N VAL A 101 0.85 3.75 -9.20
CA VAL A 101 2.08 3.42 -8.45
C VAL A 101 3.19 4.42 -8.78
N ALA A 102 3.38 4.76 -10.05
CA ALA A 102 4.39 5.72 -10.48
C ALA A 102 4.13 7.11 -9.88
N ALA A 103 2.88 7.56 -9.92
CA ALA A 103 2.48 8.85 -9.35
C ALA A 103 2.68 8.87 -7.83
N HIS A 104 2.33 7.79 -7.16
CA HIS A 104 2.52 7.67 -5.70
C HIS A 104 4.01 7.70 -5.33
N ALA A 105 4.87 7.08 -6.12
CA ALA A 105 6.32 7.10 -5.91
C ALA A 105 6.89 8.52 -6.00
N VAL A 106 6.40 9.33 -6.94
CA VAL A 106 6.76 10.75 -7.05
C VAL A 106 6.36 11.50 -5.77
N GLN A 107 5.15 11.28 -5.31
CA GLN A 107 4.63 11.90 -4.09
C GLN A 107 5.47 11.56 -2.86
N LEU A 108 5.87 10.30 -2.71
CA LEU A 108 6.72 9.86 -1.59
C LEU A 108 8.10 10.52 -1.63
N ARG A 109 8.70 10.64 -2.80
CA ARG A 109 9.99 11.31 -2.96
C ARG A 109 9.92 12.77 -2.57
N SER A 110 8.84 13.47 -2.94
CA SER A 110 8.62 14.86 -2.58
C SER A 110 8.48 15.04 -1.07
N LYS A 111 7.73 14.16 -0.41
CA LYS A 111 7.59 14.17 1.05
C LYS A 111 8.93 13.95 1.76
N SER A 112 9.71 12.99 1.27
CA SER A 112 11.03 12.68 1.80
C SER A 112 11.98 13.88 1.70
N ARG A 113 11.99 14.56 0.55
CA ARG A 113 12.78 15.77 0.33
C ARG A 113 12.37 16.91 1.24
N THR A 114 11.07 17.12 1.41
CA THR A 114 10.53 18.15 2.29
C THR A 114 10.93 17.90 3.74
N SER A 115 10.83 16.67 4.21
CA SER A 115 11.26 16.29 5.56
C SER A 115 12.76 16.51 5.76
N ALA A 116 13.57 16.13 4.80
CA ALA A 116 15.02 16.34 4.83
C ALA A 116 15.37 17.83 4.87
N ARG A 117 14.67 18.66 4.08
CA ARG A 117 14.86 20.11 4.07
C ARG A 117 14.50 20.75 5.40
N LYS A 118 13.43 20.31 6.03
CA LYS A 118 13.01 20.84 7.34
C LYS A 118 14.01 20.53 8.45
N ARG A 119 14.75 19.40 8.34
CA ARG A 119 15.78 19.03 9.32
C ARG A 119 17.09 19.78 9.10
N LYS A 120 17.47 20.01 7.85
CA LYS A 120 18.72 20.70 7.47
C LYS A 120 18.83 22.13 8.02
N PRO A 121 17.81 22.98 8.00
CA PRO A 121 17.95 24.36 8.51
C PRO A 121 18.40 24.48 9.96
N ILE A 122 17.97 23.57 10.83
CA ILE A 122 18.38 23.57 12.23
C ILE A 122 19.87 23.26 12.35
N SER A 123 20.36 22.29 11.60
CA SER A 123 21.76 21.92 11.54
C SER A 123 22.63 23.03 10.98
N GLN A 124 22.19 23.71 9.92
CA GLN A 124 22.91 24.81 9.30
C GLN A 124 22.97 26.03 10.19
N LYS A 125 21.90 26.36 10.91
CA LYS A 125 21.88 27.46 11.86
C LYS A 125 22.90 27.25 12.98
N ALA A 126 22.99 26.05 13.49
CA ALA A 126 23.98 25.70 14.51
C ALA A 126 25.41 25.86 13.99
N ARG A 127 25.68 25.50 12.74
CA ARG A 127 26.98 25.65 12.10
C ARG A 127 27.33 27.11 11.87
N ASP A 128 26.38 27.92 11.38
CA ASP A 128 26.60 29.33 11.11
C ASP A 128 26.87 30.10 12.40
N SER A 129 26.18 29.78 13.48
CA SER A 129 26.43 30.43 14.76
C SER A 129 27.76 29.98 15.38
N SER A 130 28.30 28.82 15.04
CA SER A 130 29.60 28.38 15.52
C SER A 130 30.75 28.92 14.68
N SER A 131 30.50 29.37 13.47
CA SER A 131 31.53 29.93 12.57
C SER A 131 31.68 31.43 12.67
N SER A 132 30.79 32.07 13.38
CA SER A 132 30.87 33.50 13.63
C SER A 132 31.41 33.79 15.04
#